data_a0519b7c8c11b25e1c384c1fe323d82d
#
_entry.id   a0519b7c8c11b25e1c384c1fe323d82d
#
_cell.length_a   1.000
_cell.length_b   1.000
_cell.length_c   1.000
_cell.angle_alpha   90.00
_cell.angle_beta   90.00
_cell.angle_gamma   90.00
#
_symmetry.space_group_name_H-M   'P 1'
#
loop_
_entity.id
_entity.type
_entity.pdbx_description
1 polymer ?
#
loop_
_entity_poly.entity_id
_entity_poly.type
_entity_poly.pdbx_seq_one_letter_code
_entity_poly.pdbx_strand_id
1 'polypeptide(L)'
;MTPFLAGALRWVYEGDPPKVCLACGYRWSIDAGDALSVIESSPERFEVALAGRNGMKSQADGSWNATAYLWHLTDLARSWAERWVQISETPGSRLVGWDPDELAEVRSYRSLPTSAGLWALRSAVETFVEVTATVAFETPFEHGDWGMGDVADGLRWLGHEFHHHETDVVARAV
;
A
#
# COMPACT_ATOMS: atom_id res chain seq x y z
N MET A 1 13.57 -9.85 10.86
CA MET A 1 13.08 -9.11 9.69
C MET A 1 13.79 -9.67 8.47
N THR A 2 13.07 -9.96 7.40
CA THR A 2 13.63 -10.53 6.17
C THR A 2 14.45 -9.49 5.39
N PRO A 3 15.36 -9.91 4.47
CA PRO A 3 16.10 -8.96 3.63
C PRO A 3 15.21 -8.04 2.81
N PHE A 4 14.06 -8.54 2.34
CA PHE A 4 13.07 -7.73 1.62
C PHE A 4 12.52 -6.58 2.47
N LEU A 5 11.99 -6.88 3.66
CA LEU A 5 11.47 -5.83 4.55
C LEU A 5 12.57 -4.85 4.98
N ALA A 6 13.80 -5.32 5.22
CA ALA A 6 14.93 -4.44 5.50
C ALA A 6 15.25 -3.52 4.30
N GLY A 7 15.20 -4.03 3.07
CA GLY A 7 15.38 -3.26 1.85
C GLY A 7 14.26 -2.25 1.64
N ALA A 8 13.00 -2.67 1.74
CA ALA A 8 11.83 -1.80 1.58
C ALA A 8 11.82 -0.65 2.60
N LEU A 9 12.19 -0.94 3.86
CA LEU A 9 12.18 0.07 4.93
C LEU A 9 13.35 1.05 4.88
N ARG A 10 14.43 0.78 4.13
CA ARG A 10 15.54 1.74 3.92
C ARG A 10 15.10 3.01 3.20
N TRP A 11 13.98 2.99 2.48
CA TRP A 11 13.40 4.19 1.89
C TRP A 11 12.76 5.13 2.93
N VAL A 12 12.41 4.56 4.10
CA VAL A 12 11.71 5.29 5.17
C VAL A 12 12.64 5.59 6.35
N TYR A 13 13.66 4.76 6.58
CA TYR A 13 14.53 4.84 7.74
C TYR A 13 16.02 4.79 7.37
N GLU A 14 16.81 5.71 7.93
CA GLU A 14 18.26 5.61 7.93
C GLU A 14 18.71 4.60 9.01
N GLY A 15 19.43 3.55 8.62
CA GLY A 15 19.91 2.50 9.51
C GLY A 15 18.96 1.30 9.66
N ASP A 16 19.04 0.59 10.79
CA ASP A 16 18.16 -0.55 11.07
C ASP A 16 16.73 -0.07 11.33
N PRO A 17 15.74 -0.54 10.54
CA PRO A 17 14.38 -0.11 10.73
C PRO A 17 13.83 -0.58 12.07
N PRO A 18 13.03 0.23 12.76
CA PRO A 18 12.41 -0.12 14.03
C PRO A 18 11.46 -1.31 13.87
N LYS A 19 11.22 -2.05 14.95
CA LYS A 19 10.24 -3.15 14.97
C LYS A 19 8.79 -2.67 14.79
N VAL A 20 8.57 -1.39 15.04
CA VAL A 20 7.27 -0.71 14.98
C VAL A 20 7.46 0.60 14.21
N CYS A 21 6.55 0.91 13.28
CA CYS A 21 6.54 2.21 12.63
C CYS A 21 6.23 3.30 13.66
N LEU A 22 7.13 4.28 13.81
CA LEU A 22 6.99 5.33 14.83
C LEU A 22 5.85 6.31 14.52
N ALA A 23 5.46 6.43 13.26
CA ALA A 23 4.41 7.34 12.84
C ALA A 23 3.00 6.76 13.00
N CYS A 24 2.80 5.46 12.68
CA CYS A 24 1.47 4.84 12.69
C CYS A 24 1.31 3.69 13.68
N GLY A 25 2.38 3.24 14.33
CA GLY A 25 2.35 2.13 15.29
C GLY A 25 2.29 0.73 14.67
N TYR A 26 2.35 0.60 13.36
CA TYR A 26 2.31 -0.71 12.68
C TYR A 26 3.49 -1.59 13.08
N ARG A 27 3.21 -2.86 13.38
CA ARG A 27 4.23 -3.84 13.81
C ARG A 27 4.67 -4.70 12.62
N TRP A 28 5.95 -4.63 12.26
CA TRP A 28 6.51 -5.40 11.15
C TRP A 28 6.54 -6.93 11.37
N SER A 29 6.32 -7.38 12.61
CA SER A 29 6.20 -8.80 12.96
C SER A 29 4.78 -9.33 12.87
N ILE A 30 3.85 -8.57 12.30
CA ILE A 30 2.46 -9.00 12.09
C ILE A 30 2.42 -10.29 11.26
N ASP A 31 1.45 -11.16 11.53
CA ASP A 31 1.18 -12.30 10.66
C ASP A 31 0.72 -11.84 9.27
N ALA A 32 1.06 -12.59 8.21
CA ALA A 32 0.72 -12.20 6.84
C ALA A 32 -0.81 -12.19 6.60
N GLY A 33 -1.55 -13.11 7.23
CA GLY A 33 -3.02 -13.11 7.19
C GLY A 33 -3.63 -11.92 7.91
N ASP A 34 -3.06 -11.52 9.05
CA ASP A 34 -3.47 -10.30 9.76
C ASP A 34 -3.14 -9.04 8.93
N ALA A 35 -1.99 -9.01 8.25
CA ALA A 35 -1.65 -7.94 7.34
C ALA A 35 -2.62 -7.84 6.15
N LEU A 36 -3.04 -8.98 5.59
CA LEU A 36 -4.09 -9.03 4.57
C LEU A 36 -5.42 -8.50 5.10
N SER A 37 -5.80 -8.83 6.34
CA SER A 37 -7.02 -8.30 6.98
C SER A 37 -6.98 -6.78 7.19
N VAL A 38 -5.80 -6.20 7.44
CA VAL A 38 -5.61 -4.74 7.47
C VAL A 38 -5.92 -4.12 6.10
N ILE A 39 -5.47 -4.74 5.01
CA ILE A 39 -5.74 -4.28 3.65
C ILE A 39 -7.23 -4.44 3.32
N GLU A 40 -7.81 -5.62 3.54
CA GLU A 40 -9.20 -5.96 3.24
C GLU A 40 -10.20 -5.01 3.90
N SER A 41 -9.98 -4.66 5.17
CA SER A 41 -10.87 -3.76 5.92
C SER A 41 -10.62 -2.27 5.64
N SER A 42 -9.61 -1.91 4.87
CA SER A 42 -9.23 -0.52 4.65
C SER A 42 -10.28 0.34 3.93
N PRO A 43 -11.03 -0.15 2.91
CA PRO A 43 -12.03 0.68 2.23
C PRO A 43 -13.08 1.25 3.20
N GLU A 44 -13.59 0.45 4.13
CA GLU A 44 -14.57 0.90 5.13
C GLU A 44 -13.94 1.96 6.07
N ARG A 45 -12.70 1.76 6.50
CA ARG A 45 -12.00 2.72 7.37
C ARG A 45 -11.79 4.06 6.67
N PHE A 46 -11.41 4.05 5.38
CA PHE A 46 -11.26 5.27 4.59
C PHE A 46 -12.60 5.97 4.35
N GLU A 47 -13.69 5.24 4.11
CA GLU A 47 -15.03 5.82 4.01
C GLU A 47 -15.41 6.55 5.31
N VAL A 48 -15.17 5.93 6.46
CA VAL A 48 -15.42 6.54 7.78
C VAL A 48 -14.52 7.77 8.00
N ALA A 49 -13.23 7.66 7.67
CA ALA A 49 -12.27 8.76 7.85
C ALA A 49 -12.60 9.99 6.99
N LEU A 50 -13.22 9.80 5.83
CA LEU A 50 -13.56 10.86 4.88
C LEU A 50 -15.03 11.31 4.95
N ALA A 51 -15.86 10.68 5.79
CA ALA A 51 -17.27 11.03 5.91
C ALA A 51 -17.46 12.50 6.31
N GLY A 52 -18.12 13.26 5.43
CA GLY A 52 -18.37 14.70 5.65
C GLY A 52 -17.15 15.61 5.55
N ARG A 53 -16.00 15.11 5.10
CA ARG A 53 -14.74 15.85 4.97
C ARG A 53 -14.37 16.12 3.51
N ASN A 54 -13.58 17.18 3.29
CA ASN A 54 -13.05 17.51 1.97
C ASN A 54 -11.68 16.84 1.76
N GLY A 55 -11.66 15.65 1.13
CA GLY A 55 -10.43 14.94 0.78
C GLY A 55 -9.58 15.59 -0.31
N MET A 56 -10.17 16.50 -1.10
CA MET A 56 -9.47 17.20 -2.19
C MET A 56 -8.80 18.51 -1.76
N LYS A 57 -8.88 18.87 -0.48
CA LYS A 57 -8.28 20.12 0.01
C LYS A 57 -6.76 20.11 -0.23
N SER A 58 -6.28 21.11 -0.96
CA SER A 58 -4.84 21.31 -1.20
C SER A 58 -4.09 21.56 0.11
N GLN A 59 -2.91 20.94 0.24
CA GLN A 59 -2.02 21.14 1.37
C GLN A 59 -1.11 22.35 1.13
N ALA A 60 -0.87 23.14 2.17
CA ALA A 60 -0.09 24.38 2.07
C ALA A 60 1.40 24.13 1.71
N ASP A 61 1.93 22.98 2.09
CA ASP A 61 3.29 22.54 1.81
C ASP A 61 3.46 21.84 0.45
N GLY A 62 2.38 21.75 -0.34
CA GLY A 62 2.39 21.09 -1.65
C GLY A 62 2.37 19.56 -1.58
N SER A 63 2.29 18.96 -0.39
CA SER A 63 2.16 17.51 -0.22
C SER A 63 0.82 16.96 -0.77
N TRP A 64 0.70 15.65 -0.82
CA TRP A 64 -0.52 14.99 -1.26
C TRP A 64 -1.73 15.37 -0.38
N ASN A 65 -2.87 15.56 -0.98
CA ASN A 65 -4.14 15.65 -0.27
C ASN A 65 -4.68 14.24 0.06
N ALA A 66 -5.71 14.14 0.88
CA ALA A 66 -6.27 12.86 1.30
C ALA A 66 -6.72 11.99 0.12
N THR A 67 -7.27 12.61 -0.93
CA THR A 67 -7.69 11.89 -2.14
C THR A 67 -6.51 11.28 -2.92
N ALA A 68 -5.36 11.94 -2.95
CA ALA A 68 -4.17 11.41 -3.62
C ALA A 68 -3.69 10.10 -2.97
N TYR A 69 -3.75 9.99 -1.64
CA TYR A 69 -3.45 8.74 -0.92
C TYR A 69 -4.42 7.61 -1.28
N LEU A 70 -5.72 7.88 -1.46
CA LEU A 70 -6.67 6.86 -1.91
C LEU A 70 -6.30 6.30 -3.29
N TRP A 71 -5.92 7.17 -4.24
CA TRP A 71 -5.53 6.75 -5.57
C TRP A 71 -4.20 6.01 -5.58
N HIS A 72 -3.25 6.43 -4.74
CA HIS A 72 -2.01 5.72 -4.53
C HIS A 72 -2.25 4.28 -4.03
N LEU A 73 -3.05 4.11 -2.98
CA LEU A 73 -3.39 2.79 -2.45
C LEU A 73 -4.20 1.94 -3.45
N THR A 74 -5.05 2.58 -4.25
CA THR A 74 -5.77 1.90 -5.34
C THR A 74 -4.78 1.30 -6.36
N ASP A 75 -3.77 2.06 -6.76
CA ASP A 75 -2.77 1.59 -7.72
C ASP A 75 -1.81 0.57 -7.10
N LEU A 76 -1.50 0.69 -5.80
CA LEU A 76 -0.79 -0.35 -5.07
C LEU A 76 -1.56 -1.68 -5.11
N ALA A 77 -2.84 -1.68 -4.71
CA ALA A 77 -3.65 -2.89 -4.73
C ALA A 77 -3.72 -3.54 -6.12
N ARG A 78 -3.95 -2.73 -7.17
CA ARG A 78 -4.01 -3.21 -8.56
C ARG A 78 -2.68 -3.80 -9.01
N SER A 79 -1.60 -3.06 -8.86
CA SER A 79 -0.27 -3.50 -9.32
C SER A 79 0.20 -4.75 -8.59
N TRP A 80 -0.10 -4.87 -7.29
CA TRP A 80 0.28 -6.05 -6.53
C TRP A 80 -0.61 -7.26 -6.81
N ALA A 81 -1.89 -7.07 -7.14
CA ALA A 81 -2.71 -8.17 -7.67
C ALA A 81 -2.11 -8.75 -8.97
N GLU A 82 -1.72 -7.90 -9.93
CA GLU A 82 -1.05 -8.33 -11.15
C GLU A 82 0.30 -9.01 -10.87
N ARG A 83 1.07 -8.50 -9.91
CA ARG A 83 2.33 -9.10 -9.47
C ARG A 83 2.14 -10.47 -8.83
N TRP A 84 1.09 -10.67 -8.04
CA TRP A 84 0.77 -11.98 -7.47
C TRP A 84 0.44 -13.00 -8.56
N VAL A 85 -0.29 -12.61 -9.61
CA VAL A 85 -0.52 -13.48 -10.78
C VAL A 85 0.83 -13.82 -11.44
N GLN A 86 1.68 -12.84 -11.71
CA GLN A 86 3.01 -13.08 -12.30
C GLN A 86 3.86 -14.03 -11.45
N ILE A 87 3.89 -13.84 -10.13
CA ILE A 87 4.68 -14.65 -9.20
C ILE A 87 4.11 -16.07 -9.11
N SER A 88 2.79 -16.24 -9.12
CA SER A 88 2.17 -17.57 -9.10
C SER A 88 2.52 -18.39 -10.34
N GLU A 89 2.56 -17.76 -11.51
CA GLU A 89 2.93 -18.40 -12.78
C GLU A 89 4.45 -18.63 -12.91
N THR A 90 5.25 -17.73 -12.33
CA THR A 90 6.71 -17.78 -12.41
C THR A 90 7.33 -17.40 -11.06
N PRO A 91 7.41 -18.35 -10.10
CA PRO A 91 8.05 -18.12 -8.81
C PRO A 91 9.51 -17.65 -8.97
N GLY A 92 9.88 -16.64 -8.15
CA GLY A 92 11.20 -16.01 -8.28
C GLY A 92 11.27 -14.89 -9.32
N SER A 93 10.15 -14.52 -9.95
CA SER A 93 10.09 -13.37 -10.87
C SER A 93 10.66 -12.11 -10.27
N ARG A 94 11.34 -11.32 -11.11
CA ARG A 94 11.80 -10.00 -10.75
C ARG A 94 10.70 -8.97 -10.99
N LEU A 95 10.37 -8.25 -9.92
CA LEU A 95 9.43 -7.13 -9.93
C LEU A 95 10.19 -5.81 -10.03
N VAL A 96 9.69 -4.90 -10.84
CA VAL A 96 10.24 -3.54 -10.98
C VAL A 96 9.41 -2.58 -10.14
N GLY A 97 10.09 -1.73 -9.36
CA GLY A 97 9.47 -0.62 -8.64
C GLY A 97 9.00 0.49 -9.59
N TRP A 98 8.20 1.40 -9.08
CA TRP A 98 7.81 2.65 -9.74
C TRP A 98 7.83 3.78 -8.70
N ASP A 99 8.08 5.00 -9.19
CA ASP A 99 8.08 6.19 -8.35
C ASP A 99 6.63 6.63 -8.09
N PRO A 100 6.17 6.65 -6.82
CA PRO A 100 4.79 7.01 -6.49
C PRO A 100 4.48 8.48 -6.77
N ASP A 101 5.44 9.38 -6.64
CA ASP A 101 5.24 10.81 -6.92
C ASP A 101 5.11 11.08 -8.42
N GLU A 102 5.96 10.45 -9.24
CA GLU A 102 5.86 10.52 -10.70
C GLU A 102 4.50 9.99 -11.17
N LEU A 103 4.07 8.83 -10.66
CA LEU A 103 2.78 8.25 -11.02
C LEU A 103 1.62 9.14 -10.58
N ALA A 104 1.68 9.73 -9.38
CA ALA A 104 0.67 10.65 -8.88
C ALA A 104 0.50 11.89 -9.76
N GLU A 105 1.60 12.46 -10.27
CA GLU A 105 1.57 13.60 -11.18
C GLU A 105 0.99 13.20 -12.55
N VAL A 106 1.48 12.12 -13.16
CA VAL A 106 1.00 11.63 -14.47
C VAL A 106 -0.49 11.32 -14.43
N ARG A 107 -0.99 10.72 -13.36
CA ARG A 107 -2.41 10.37 -13.18
C ARG A 107 -3.24 11.47 -12.54
N SER A 108 -2.63 12.59 -12.16
CA SER A 108 -3.31 13.74 -11.56
C SER A 108 -4.13 13.40 -10.30
N TYR A 109 -3.59 12.58 -9.40
CA TYR A 109 -4.30 12.07 -8.22
C TYR A 109 -4.98 13.15 -7.39
N ARG A 110 -4.34 14.32 -7.25
CA ARG A 110 -4.86 15.45 -6.44
C ARG A 110 -6.14 16.06 -7.00
N SER A 111 -6.43 15.83 -8.28
CA SER A 111 -7.56 16.43 -9.00
C SER A 111 -8.72 15.45 -9.22
N LEU A 112 -8.53 14.18 -8.89
CA LEU A 112 -9.55 13.16 -9.06
C LEU A 112 -10.58 13.22 -7.91
N PRO A 113 -11.87 12.92 -8.17
CA PRO A 113 -12.90 12.97 -7.13
C PRO A 113 -12.67 11.95 -6.01
N THR A 114 -12.85 12.36 -4.74
CA THR A 114 -12.75 11.49 -3.57
C THR A 114 -13.70 10.30 -3.65
N SER A 115 -14.95 10.51 -4.06
CA SER A 115 -15.94 9.43 -4.19
C SER A 115 -15.54 8.38 -5.22
N ALA A 116 -14.93 8.79 -6.33
CA ALA A 116 -14.40 7.87 -7.32
C ALA A 116 -13.18 7.11 -6.76
N GLY A 117 -12.33 7.75 -5.95
CA GLY A 117 -11.20 7.13 -5.27
C GLY A 117 -11.65 6.05 -4.28
N LEU A 118 -12.66 6.32 -3.45
CA LEU A 118 -13.24 5.34 -2.53
C LEU A 118 -13.81 4.11 -3.25
N TRP A 119 -14.58 4.35 -4.32
CA TRP A 119 -15.13 3.26 -5.15
C TRP A 119 -14.00 2.43 -5.80
N ALA A 120 -12.99 3.10 -6.37
CA ALA A 120 -11.87 2.44 -7.03
C ALA A 120 -11.01 1.64 -6.06
N LEU A 121 -10.78 2.17 -4.85
CA LEU A 121 -10.05 1.50 -3.78
C LEU A 121 -10.77 0.22 -3.36
N ARG A 122 -12.08 0.27 -3.10
CA ARG A 122 -12.88 -0.91 -2.76
C ARG A 122 -12.74 -2.00 -3.81
N SER A 123 -12.97 -1.67 -5.08
CA SER A 123 -12.86 -2.64 -6.19
C SER A 123 -11.45 -3.21 -6.34
N ALA A 124 -10.42 -2.38 -6.15
CA ALA A 124 -9.03 -2.82 -6.24
C ALA A 124 -8.65 -3.76 -5.09
N VAL A 125 -9.10 -3.45 -3.87
CA VAL A 125 -8.85 -4.29 -2.68
C VAL A 125 -9.61 -5.62 -2.80
N GLU A 126 -10.87 -5.63 -3.24
CA GLU A 126 -11.62 -6.87 -3.49
C GLU A 126 -10.87 -7.79 -4.47
N THR A 127 -10.44 -7.25 -5.62
CA THR A 127 -9.64 -8.00 -6.59
C THR A 127 -8.31 -8.48 -6.00
N PHE A 128 -7.61 -7.64 -5.24
CA PHE A 128 -6.35 -8.00 -4.59
C PHE A 128 -6.52 -9.17 -3.63
N VAL A 129 -7.57 -9.16 -2.79
CA VAL A 129 -7.88 -10.23 -1.84
C VAL A 129 -8.19 -11.54 -2.57
N GLU A 130 -9.02 -11.49 -3.61
CA GLU A 130 -9.35 -12.66 -4.45
C GLU A 130 -8.11 -13.28 -5.08
N VAL A 131 -7.23 -12.47 -5.66
CA VAL A 131 -5.98 -12.94 -6.27
C VAL A 131 -5.02 -13.47 -5.20
N THR A 132 -4.90 -12.80 -4.05
CA THR A 132 -4.03 -13.25 -2.96
C THR A 132 -4.41 -14.63 -2.44
N ALA A 133 -5.71 -14.97 -2.44
CA ALA A 133 -6.19 -16.30 -2.05
C ALA A 133 -5.74 -17.42 -3.00
N THR A 134 -5.21 -17.11 -4.17
CA THR A 134 -4.75 -18.09 -5.16
C THR A 134 -3.25 -18.34 -5.14
N VAL A 135 -2.47 -17.61 -4.33
CA VAL A 135 -1.02 -17.74 -4.27
C VAL A 135 -0.56 -18.16 -2.86
N ALA A 136 0.41 -19.07 -2.80
CA ALA A 136 0.99 -19.47 -1.52
C ALA A 136 1.86 -18.37 -0.92
N PHE A 137 1.77 -18.12 0.38
CA PHE A 137 2.47 -17.03 1.06
C PHE A 137 4.00 -17.17 1.02
N GLU A 138 4.51 -18.40 0.86
CA GLU A 138 5.94 -18.70 0.74
C GLU A 138 6.47 -18.57 -0.69
N THR A 139 5.62 -18.20 -1.67
CA THR A 139 6.04 -18.05 -3.06
C THR A 139 7.05 -16.91 -3.18
N PRO A 140 8.30 -17.20 -3.64
CA PRO A 140 9.37 -16.22 -3.66
C PRO A 140 9.25 -15.24 -4.83
N PHE A 141 9.81 -14.03 -4.65
CA PHE A 141 10.07 -13.07 -5.71
C PHE A 141 11.32 -12.23 -5.42
N GLU A 142 11.84 -11.55 -6.43
CA GLU A 142 12.87 -10.52 -6.30
C GLU A 142 12.27 -9.15 -6.60
N HIS A 143 12.38 -8.19 -5.67
CA HIS A 143 12.08 -6.78 -5.98
C HIS A 143 13.37 -6.07 -6.37
N GLY A 144 13.33 -5.32 -7.48
CA GLY A 144 14.52 -4.68 -8.05
C GLY A 144 15.28 -3.78 -7.07
N ASP A 145 14.55 -3.11 -6.19
CA ASP A 145 15.11 -2.15 -5.23
C ASP A 145 15.31 -2.75 -3.84
N TRP A 146 14.53 -3.78 -3.44
CA TRP A 146 14.46 -4.27 -2.06
C TRP A 146 15.03 -5.67 -1.88
N GLY A 147 15.32 -6.40 -2.98
CA GLY A 147 15.90 -7.73 -2.96
C GLY A 147 14.88 -8.85 -2.85
N MET A 148 15.35 -10.03 -2.37
CA MET A 148 14.54 -11.24 -2.27
C MET A 148 13.55 -11.19 -1.12
N GLY A 149 12.33 -11.60 -1.40
CA GLY A 149 11.24 -11.77 -0.44
C GLY A 149 10.27 -12.85 -0.88
N ASP A 150 9.19 -13.00 -0.15
CA ASP A 150 8.05 -13.85 -0.47
C ASP A 150 6.72 -13.06 -0.36
N VAL A 151 5.62 -13.70 -0.75
CA VAL A 151 4.29 -13.09 -0.70
C VAL A 151 3.95 -12.62 0.71
N ALA A 152 4.33 -13.37 1.77
CA ALA A 152 4.11 -12.94 3.14
C ALA A 152 4.85 -11.64 3.49
N ASP A 153 6.06 -11.46 3.00
CA ASP A 153 6.82 -10.21 3.18
C ASP A 153 6.14 -9.04 2.44
N GLY A 154 5.70 -9.28 1.21
CA GLY A 154 4.96 -8.29 0.43
C GLY A 154 3.64 -7.87 1.11
N LEU A 155 2.90 -8.83 1.69
CA LEU A 155 1.68 -8.56 2.46
C LEU A 155 1.95 -7.71 3.70
N ARG A 156 3.03 -7.98 4.45
CA ARG A 156 3.42 -7.16 5.60
C ARG A 156 3.76 -5.74 5.20
N TRP A 157 4.46 -5.57 4.10
CA TRP A 157 4.78 -4.24 3.57
C TRP A 157 3.53 -3.51 3.11
N LEU A 158 2.66 -4.14 2.31
CA LEU A 158 1.39 -3.56 1.87
C LEU A 158 0.48 -3.22 3.05
N GLY A 159 0.35 -4.12 4.03
CA GLY A 159 -0.42 -3.86 5.25
C GLY A 159 0.05 -2.59 5.97
N HIS A 160 1.39 -2.34 6.00
CA HIS A 160 1.92 -1.08 6.50
C HIS A 160 1.49 0.12 5.66
N GLU A 161 1.61 0.06 4.33
CA GLU A 161 1.21 1.16 3.44
C GLU A 161 -0.25 1.55 3.66
N PHE A 162 -1.15 0.57 3.71
CA PHE A 162 -2.57 0.82 3.96
C PHE A 162 -2.84 1.39 5.35
N HIS A 163 -2.18 0.87 6.37
CA HIS A 163 -2.32 1.36 7.75
C HIS A 163 -1.70 2.75 7.94
N HIS A 164 -0.53 2.98 7.36
CA HIS A 164 0.19 4.24 7.49
C HIS A 164 -0.57 5.38 6.81
N HIS A 165 -1.02 5.17 5.59
CA HIS A 165 -1.73 6.19 4.84
C HIS A 165 -3.16 6.46 5.33
N GLU A 166 -3.75 5.60 6.14
CA GLU A 166 -4.96 5.95 6.90
C GLU A 166 -4.68 7.14 7.84
N THR A 167 -3.54 7.14 8.52
CA THR A 167 -3.11 8.26 9.37
C THR A 167 -2.92 9.54 8.54
N ASP A 168 -2.32 9.44 7.36
CA ASP A 168 -2.16 10.57 6.45
C ASP A 168 -3.50 11.14 5.97
N VAL A 169 -4.44 10.27 5.57
CA VAL A 169 -5.79 10.67 5.14
C VAL A 169 -6.54 11.39 6.25
N VAL A 170 -6.52 10.85 7.47
CA VAL A 170 -7.18 11.48 8.63
C VAL A 170 -6.58 12.87 8.92
N ALA A 171 -5.27 13.03 8.82
CA ALA A 171 -4.58 14.29 9.09
C ALA A 171 -4.86 15.36 8.03
N ARG A 172 -5.13 14.97 6.77
CA ARG A 172 -5.28 15.88 5.63
C ARG A 172 -6.73 16.15 5.21
N ALA A 173 -7.67 15.31 5.61
CA ALA A 173 -9.09 15.53 5.37
C ALA A 173 -9.67 16.55 6.36
N VAL A 174 -10.42 17.53 5.91
CA VAL A 174 -11.03 18.61 6.72
C VAL A 174 -12.51 18.75 6.42
#